data_6c5b68ba58351807053b921278c4904a
#
_entry.id   6c5b68ba58351807053b921278c4904a
#
_cell.length_a   1.000
_cell.length_b   1.000
_cell.length_c   1.000
_cell.angle_alpha   90.00
_cell.angle_beta   90.00
_cell.angle_gamma   90.00
#
_symmetry.space_group_name_H-M   'P 1'
#
loop_
_entity.id
_entity.type
_entity.pdbx_description
1 polymer ?
#
loop_
_entity_poly.entity_id
_entity_poly.type
_entity_poly.pdbx_seq_one_letter_code
_entity_poly.pdbx_strand_id
1 'polypeptide(L)'
;GKAIENEEQFTQRFADTKTQLELLNSINDFMNQSENKYQTLPSNVGLTDMAATSLINKYNEIVLQRNRLLKSASENSPTVQPLTAQLDDLQSSIRRAMQQARRNVEIQRNAINSQYQHYQGQIQSTPEQERILTQIGRQQEVKSGLYLMLLQKREENSISLAATADKGKLIDNPAIDGQVSPKSSIIMLIAFIIGIAIPSAILYILQFFRYKIDGREDVVSLTNLPIIADVAVANDAVKTRGDVVVHENKNSQMEEIFRSMRTNIQFMLKDNQKTILFTSTVSGEGKTFTAANLAVSFALLGKKVILVGLDIRKPRLAQLFEIDDKKHGITNLIVKNNPTEEDIRTQIISSEVNKNLDLLMAGPIPPNPTELVTRTSLDIISKHLRDMYDYVIIDTAPVGLVTDTLQIGRIADVTVYVCRADYTAKESFHLVNSLAAENKLPNMCVVINGIDMSKKKNGYYYGYGRYGKYGRYGRNSRSYGSYGNSYNGYGSYTGYGSYGNYTNSHYGDKNDNSIKL
;
A
#
# COMPACT_ATOMS: atom_id res chain seq x y z
N GLY A 1 -25.14 -17.65 -5.26
CA GLY A 1 -25.11 -16.64 -4.17
C GLY A 1 -24.83 -17.28 -2.81
N LYS A 2 -25.72 -18.13 -2.28
CA LYS A 2 -25.58 -18.71 -0.93
C LYS A 2 -24.34 -19.61 -0.73
N ALA A 3 -23.87 -20.27 -1.78
CA ALA A 3 -22.70 -21.16 -1.68
C ALA A 3 -21.40 -20.37 -1.50
N ILE A 4 -21.26 -19.24 -2.19
CA ILE A 4 -20.09 -18.35 -2.08
C ILE A 4 -20.07 -17.65 -0.71
N GLU A 5 -21.22 -17.21 -0.24
CA GLU A 5 -21.37 -16.55 1.07
C GLU A 5 -21.03 -17.50 2.23
N ASN A 6 -21.41 -18.77 2.12
CA ASN A 6 -21.04 -19.80 3.09
C ASN A 6 -19.54 -20.13 3.06
N GLU A 7 -18.93 -20.20 1.86
CA GLU A 7 -17.50 -20.45 1.72
C GLU A 7 -16.66 -19.31 2.34
N GLU A 8 -17.09 -18.08 2.14
CA GLU A 8 -16.45 -16.89 2.72
C GLU A 8 -16.54 -16.92 4.25
N GLN A 9 -17.70 -17.29 4.82
CA GLN A 9 -17.88 -17.45 6.27
C GLN A 9 -17.02 -18.57 6.86
N PHE A 10 -16.87 -19.72 6.17
CA PHE A 10 -15.98 -20.79 6.63
C PHE A 10 -14.52 -20.37 6.57
N THR A 11 -14.11 -19.69 5.51
CA THR A 11 -12.74 -19.19 5.35
C THR A 11 -12.39 -18.19 6.44
N GLN A 12 -13.30 -17.26 6.74
CA GLN A 12 -13.12 -16.28 7.82
C GLN A 12 -12.98 -16.97 9.18
N ARG A 13 -13.89 -17.87 9.52
CA ARG A 13 -13.83 -18.62 10.79
C ARG A 13 -12.57 -19.47 10.91
N PHE A 14 -12.10 -20.05 9.82
CA PHE A 14 -10.85 -20.81 9.81
C PHE A 14 -9.63 -19.91 10.02
N ALA A 15 -9.62 -18.72 9.40
CA ALA A 15 -8.59 -17.71 9.60
C ALA A 15 -8.56 -17.23 11.07
N ASP A 16 -9.71 -16.98 11.67
CA ASP A 16 -9.84 -16.56 13.06
C ASP A 16 -9.29 -17.61 14.03
N THR A 17 -9.62 -18.90 13.82
CA THR A 17 -9.09 -19.98 14.67
C THR A 17 -7.58 -20.16 14.47
N LYS A 18 -7.04 -19.96 13.28
CA LYS A 18 -5.61 -19.99 12.99
C LYS A 18 -4.90 -18.86 13.74
N THR A 19 -5.42 -17.65 13.67
CA THR A 19 -4.88 -16.48 14.37
C THR A 19 -4.87 -16.71 15.89
N GLN A 20 -5.94 -17.27 16.45
CA GLN A 20 -5.99 -17.60 17.87
C GLN A 20 -4.94 -18.64 18.28
N LEU A 21 -4.69 -19.66 17.46
CA LEU A 21 -3.64 -20.65 17.72
C LEU A 21 -2.25 -20.03 17.67
N GLU A 22 -1.99 -19.16 16.71
CA GLU A 22 -0.70 -18.44 16.58
C GLU A 22 -0.45 -17.53 17.79
N LEU A 23 -1.49 -16.84 18.27
CA LEU A 23 -1.42 -16.03 19.49
C LEU A 23 -1.11 -16.86 20.72
N LEU A 24 -1.82 -17.98 20.91
CA LEU A 24 -1.59 -18.90 22.03
C LEU A 24 -0.18 -19.49 22.00
N ASN A 25 0.33 -19.88 20.84
CA ASN A 25 1.70 -20.38 20.66
C ASN A 25 2.71 -19.27 20.99
N SER A 26 2.53 -18.06 20.48
CA SER A 26 3.42 -16.92 20.70
C SER A 26 3.58 -16.58 22.19
N ILE A 27 2.47 -16.58 22.94
CA ILE A 27 2.51 -16.35 24.40
C ILE A 27 3.21 -17.53 25.11
N ASN A 28 2.92 -18.77 24.71
CA ASN A 28 3.56 -19.94 25.28
C ASN A 28 5.09 -19.95 25.03
N ASP A 29 5.51 -19.57 23.82
CA ASP A 29 6.93 -19.47 23.47
C ASP A 29 7.62 -18.36 24.25
N PHE A 30 6.94 -17.21 24.43
CA PHE A 30 7.42 -16.14 25.30
C PHE A 30 7.64 -16.60 26.73
N MET A 31 6.69 -17.38 27.28
CA MET A 31 6.78 -17.93 28.64
C MET A 31 7.86 -19.00 28.80
N ASN A 32 8.24 -19.69 27.73
CA ASN A 32 9.24 -20.77 27.78
C ASN A 32 10.69 -20.24 27.65
N GLN A 33 10.88 -18.99 27.23
CA GLN A 33 12.20 -18.36 27.19
C GLN A 33 12.64 -18.01 28.62
N SER A 34 13.77 -18.53 29.04
CA SER A 34 14.33 -18.31 30.39
C SER A 34 14.63 -16.83 30.68
N GLU A 35 14.92 -16.05 29.65
CA GLU A 35 15.16 -14.60 29.72
C GLU A 35 13.89 -13.81 30.13
N ASN A 36 12.71 -14.37 29.86
CA ASN A 36 11.40 -13.74 30.15
C ASN A 36 10.82 -14.16 31.51
N LYS A 37 11.57 -14.94 32.30
CA LYS A 37 11.08 -15.37 33.60
C LYS A 37 10.85 -14.16 34.52
N TYR A 38 9.63 -14.05 35.06
CA TYR A 38 9.16 -12.93 35.88
C TYR A 38 9.09 -11.58 35.15
N GLN A 39 8.97 -11.59 33.84
CA GLN A 39 8.58 -10.42 33.07
C GLN A 39 7.05 -10.38 32.85
N THR A 40 6.53 -9.20 32.53
CA THR A 40 5.11 -9.03 32.21
C THR A 40 4.77 -9.73 30.89
N LEU A 41 3.71 -10.51 30.92
CA LEU A 41 3.17 -11.17 29.73
C LEU A 41 2.32 -10.20 28.92
N PRO A 42 2.28 -10.34 27.58
CA PRO A 42 1.39 -9.55 26.76
C PRO A 42 -0.07 -9.74 27.17
N SER A 43 -0.73 -8.69 27.64
CA SER A 43 -2.09 -8.78 28.19
C SER A 43 -3.20 -8.38 27.23
N ASN A 44 -2.88 -7.71 26.11
CA ASN A 44 -3.85 -7.18 25.15
C ASN A 44 -3.71 -7.80 23.76
N VAL A 45 -3.56 -9.12 23.70
CA VAL A 45 -3.30 -9.86 22.45
C VAL A 45 -4.56 -10.40 21.75
N GLY A 46 -5.76 -10.01 22.17
CA GLY A 46 -6.98 -10.46 21.51
C GLY A 46 -7.33 -11.94 21.74
N LEU A 47 -6.91 -12.52 22.89
CA LEU A 47 -7.32 -13.87 23.28
C LEU A 47 -8.82 -13.90 23.59
N THR A 48 -9.52 -14.88 23.05
CA THR A 48 -10.95 -15.10 23.32
C THR A 48 -11.20 -15.82 24.65
N ASP A 49 -10.19 -16.47 25.22
CA ASP A 49 -10.30 -17.18 26.49
C ASP A 49 -10.14 -16.20 27.66
N MET A 50 -11.29 -15.92 28.33
CA MET A 50 -11.34 -15.00 29.45
C MET A 50 -10.57 -15.52 30.67
N ALA A 51 -10.50 -16.85 30.87
CA ALA A 51 -9.79 -17.44 32.00
C ALA A 51 -8.27 -17.24 31.86
N ALA A 52 -7.73 -17.52 30.68
CA ALA A 52 -6.33 -17.28 30.39
C ALA A 52 -5.98 -15.78 30.50
N THR A 53 -6.82 -14.91 29.95
CA THR A 53 -6.62 -13.44 30.02
C THR A 53 -6.64 -12.93 31.47
N SER A 54 -7.58 -13.41 32.30
CA SER A 54 -7.65 -13.03 33.71
C SER A 54 -6.41 -13.44 34.48
N LEU A 55 -5.92 -14.67 34.27
CA LEU A 55 -4.70 -15.18 34.90
C LEU A 55 -3.46 -14.39 34.46
N ILE A 56 -3.36 -14.03 33.19
CA ILE A 56 -2.26 -13.19 32.66
C ILE A 56 -2.28 -11.82 33.34
N ASN A 57 -3.44 -11.18 33.45
CA ASN A 57 -3.56 -9.87 34.11
C ASN A 57 -3.11 -9.93 35.56
N LYS A 58 -3.57 -10.98 36.31
CA LYS A 58 -3.17 -11.19 37.70
C LYS A 58 -1.67 -11.46 37.86
N TYR A 59 -1.10 -12.24 36.94
CA TYR A 59 0.35 -12.45 36.87
C TYR A 59 1.10 -11.15 36.69
N ASN A 60 0.69 -10.33 35.70
CA ASN A 60 1.31 -9.05 35.41
C ASN A 60 1.25 -8.08 36.60
N GLU A 61 0.13 -8.07 37.31
CA GLU A 61 0.00 -7.26 38.52
C GLU A 61 1.02 -7.66 39.59
N ILE A 62 1.18 -8.97 39.84
CA ILE A 62 2.13 -9.49 40.83
C ILE A 62 3.58 -9.27 40.38
N VAL A 63 3.89 -9.40 39.07
CA VAL A 63 5.19 -9.05 38.52
C VAL A 63 5.52 -7.58 38.83
N LEU A 64 4.60 -6.67 38.59
CA LEU A 64 4.80 -5.25 38.89
C LEU A 64 4.99 -4.99 40.39
N GLN A 65 4.25 -5.68 41.24
CA GLN A 65 4.43 -5.59 42.69
C GLN A 65 5.81 -6.11 43.11
N ARG A 66 6.21 -7.28 42.62
CA ARG A 66 7.54 -7.85 42.89
C ARG A 66 8.67 -6.91 42.42
N ASN A 67 8.57 -6.38 41.21
CA ASN A 67 9.56 -5.48 40.67
C ASN A 67 9.67 -4.14 41.41
N ARG A 68 8.57 -3.66 42.02
CA ARG A 68 8.59 -2.49 42.92
C ARG A 68 9.38 -2.80 44.19
N LEU A 69 9.15 -3.97 44.79
CA LEU A 69 9.83 -4.39 46.00
C LEU A 69 11.30 -4.68 45.78
N LEU A 70 11.68 -5.23 44.64
CA LEU A 70 13.07 -5.49 44.25
C LEU A 70 13.92 -4.21 44.10
N LYS A 71 13.29 -3.03 43.95
CA LYS A 71 14.04 -1.76 43.98
C LYS A 71 14.61 -1.42 45.35
N SER A 72 14.03 -1.98 46.42
CA SER A 72 14.37 -1.67 47.83
C SER A 72 14.73 -2.92 48.64
N ALA A 73 14.53 -4.12 48.11
CA ALA A 73 14.75 -5.40 48.81
C ALA A 73 15.48 -6.40 47.89
N SER A 74 16.23 -7.32 48.50
CA SER A 74 16.86 -8.44 47.78
C SER A 74 15.83 -9.51 47.40
N GLU A 75 16.12 -10.30 46.36
CA GLU A 75 15.30 -11.46 45.96
C GLU A 75 15.02 -12.47 47.07
N ASN A 76 15.95 -12.62 48.01
CA ASN A 76 15.82 -13.51 49.17
C ASN A 76 15.05 -12.91 50.36
N SER A 77 14.52 -11.70 50.21
CA SER A 77 13.74 -11.04 51.27
C SER A 77 12.43 -11.81 51.56
N PRO A 78 12.06 -11.93 52.84
CA PRO A 78 10.77 -12.55 53.25
C PRO A 78 9.54 -11.90 52.62
N THR A 79 9.66 -10.69 52.13
CA THR A 79 8.59 -9.95 51.46
C THR A 79 8.50 -10.24 49.96
N VAL A 80 9.62 -10.67 49.32
CA VAL A 80 9.70 -10.94 47.87
C VAL A 80 9.48 -12.43 47.57
N GLN A 81 9.94 -13.32 48.42
CA GLN A 81 9.80 -14.78 48.24
C GLN A 81 8.34 -15.24 48.05
N PRO A 82 7.34 -14.78 48.86
CA PRO A 82 5.95 -15.18 48.65
C PRO A 82 5.40 -14.76 47.28
N LEU A 83 5.80 -13.58 46.78
CA LEU A 83 5.36 -13.11 45.48
C LEU A 83 6.00 -13.93 44.35
N THR A 84 7.26 -14.35 44.52
CA THR A 84 7.94 -15.21 43.56
C THR A 84 7.29 -16.60 43.49
N ALA A 85 6.96 -17.20 44.66
CA ALA A 85 6.22 -18.46 44.72
C ALA A 85 4.84 -18.33 44.06
N GLN A 86 4.15 -17.24 44.33
CA GLN A 86 2.85 -16.95 43.74
C GLN A 86 2.92 -16.76 42.24
N LEU A 87 4.00 -16.20 41.72
CA LEU A 87 4.25 -16.08 40.27
C LEU A 87 4.52 -17.45 39.63
N ASP A 88 5.28 -18.34 40.26
CA ASP A 88 5.52 -19.69 39.75
C ASP A 88 4.21 -20.50 39.72
N ASP A 89 3.36 -20.38 40.73
CA ASP A 89 2.02 -21.00 40.77
C ASP A 89 1.10 -20.45 39.65
N LEU A 90 1.08 -19.13 39.51
CA LEU A 90 0.31 -18.49 38.45
C LEU A 90 0.83 -18.87 37.06
N GLN A 91 2.16 -18.94 36.87
CA GLN A 91 2.77 -19.38 35.61
C GLN A 91 2.33 -20.81 35.27
N SER A 92 2.31 -21.71 36.26
CA SER A 92 1.83 -23.08 36.05
C SER A 92 0.33 -23.12 35.67
N SER A 93 -0.47 -22.23 36.30
CA SER A 93 -1.90 -22.13 36.06
C SER A 93 -2.19 -21.51 34.68
N ILE A 94 -1.44 -20.48 34.28
CA ILE A 94 -1.49 -19.90 32.93
C ILE A 94 -1.16 -20.97 31.91
N ARG A 95 -0.09 -21.73 32.12
CA ARG A 95 0.32 -22.80 31.19
C ARG A 95 -0.80 -23.83 31.00
N ARG A 96 -1.46 -24.23 32.08
CA ARG A 96 -2.62 -25.16 32.01
C ARG A 96 -3.80 -24.53 31.28
N ALA A 97 -4.14 -23.27 31.58
CA ALA A 97 -5.21 -22.55 30.91
C ALA A 97 -4.93 -22.38 29.42
N MET A 98 -3.70 -22.03 29.07
CA MET A 98 -3.27 -21.90 27.67
C MET A 98 -3.34 -23.23 26.90
N GLN A 99 -2.93 -24.34 27.53
CA GLN A 99 -3.06 -25.66 26.93
C GLN A 99 -4.52 -26.05 26.72
N GLN A 100 -5.39 -25.72 27.67
CA GLN A 100 -6.82 -25.98 27.54
C GLN A 100 -7.44 -25.10 26.45
N ALA A 101 -7.13 -23.81 26.43
CA ALA A 101 -7.57 -22.88 25.39
C ALA A 101 -7.12 -23.36 23.99
N ARG A 102 -5.87 -23.79 23.88
CA ARG A 102 -5.32 -24.35 22.63
C ARG A 102 -6.11 -25.59 22.19
N ARG A 103 -6.37 -26.55 23.10
CA ARG A 103 -7.18 -27.74 22.76
C ARG A 103 -8.57 -27.36 22.29
N ASN A 104 -9.21 -26.38 22.95
CA ASN A 104 -10.53 -25.91 22.58
C ASN A 104 -10.53 -25.32 21.15
N VAL A 105 -9.54 -24.49 20.82
CA VAL A 105 -9.41 -23.89 19.49
C VAL A 105 -9.06 -24.96 18.43
N GLU A 106 -8.24 -25.97 18.76
CA GLU A 106 -7.94 -27.10 17.87
C GLU A 106 -9.20 -27.93 17.60
N ILE A 107 -10.03 -28.19 18.60
CA ILE A 107 -11.32 -28.88 18.43
C ILE A 107 -12.24 -28.05 17.51
N GLN A 108 -12.36 -26.75 17.77
CA GLN A 108 -13.16 -25.86 16.93
C GLN A 108 -12.65 -25.84 15.48
N ARG A 109 -11.34 -25.74 15.27
CA ARG A 109 -10.73 -25.77 13.93
C ARG A 109 -11.04 -27.09 13.22
N ASN A 110 -10.91 -28.22 13.92
CA ASN A 110 -11.18 -29.53 13.34
C ASN A 110 -12.67 -29.69 13.00
N ALA A 111 -13.58 -29.18 13.85
CA ALA A 111 -15.00 -29.18 13.56
C ALA A 111 -15.35 -28.32 12.34
N ILE A 112 -14.76 -27.12 12.22
CA ILE A 112 -14.93 -26.24 11.04
C ILE A 112 -14.40 -26.93 9.79
N ASN A 113 -13.22 -27.55 9.87
CA ASN A 113 -12.63 -28.27 8.74
C ASN A 113 -13.47 -29.46 8.29
N SER A 114 -14.01 -30.22 9.25
CA SER A 114 -14.91 -31.35 8.92
C SER A 114 -16.21 -30.87 8.27
N GLN A 115 -16.79 -29.78 8.75
CA GLN A 115 -17.96 -29.16 8.13
C GLN A 115 -17.65 -28.63 6.72
N TYR A 116 -16.52 -28.00 6.55
CA TYR A 116 -16.06 -27.49 5.25
C TYR A 116 -15.85 -28.62 4.24
N GLN A 117 -15.19 -29.72 4.65
CA GLN A 117 -15.00 -30.90 3.79
C GLN A 117 -16.33 -31.56 3.41
N HIS A 118 -17.25 -31.66 4.37
CA HIS A 118 -18.59 -32.18 4.09
C HIS A 118 -19.34 -31.30 3.08
N TYR A 119 -19.23 -29.98 3.26
CA TYR A 119 -19.84 -29.00 2.35
C TYR A 119 -19.21 -29.00 0.95
N GLN A 120 -17.90 -29.09 0.87
CA GLN A 120 -17.18 -29.26 -0.42
C GLN A 120 -17.58 -30.54 -1.14
N GLY A 121 -17.74 -31.65 -0.40
CA GLY A 121 -18.23 -32.89 -0.96
C GLY A 121 -19.64 -32.78 -1.57
N GLN A 122 -20.51 -31.99 -0.91
CA GLN A 122 -21.84 -31.68 -1.45
C GLN A 122 -21.78 -30.79 -2.70
N ILE A 123 -20.90 -29.76 -2.71
CA ILE A 123 -20.72 -28.89 -3.88
C ILE A 123 -20.16 -29.64 -5.06
N GLN A 124 -19.21 -30.55 -4.86
CA GLN A 124 -18.61 -31.34 -5.94
C GLN A 124 -19.61 -32.34 -6.55
N SER A 125 -20.57 -32.82 -5.77
CA SER A 125 -21.63 -33.73 -6.28
C SER A 125 -22.80 -33.01 -6.97
N THR A 126 -23.00 -31.70 -6.63
CA THR A 126 -24.10 -30.89 -7.17
C THR A 126 -24.01 -30.68 -8.69
N PRO A 127 -22.83 -30.32 -9.27
CA PRO A 127 -22.71 -30.18 -10.73
C PRO A 127 -22.94 -31.48 -11.50
N GLU A 128 -22.63 -32.63 -10.90
CA GLU A 128 -22.85 -33.91 -11.52
C GLU A 128 -24.35 -34.29 -11.53
N GLN A 129 -25.04 -33.99 -10.43
CA GLN A 129 -26.51 -34.16 -10.35
C GLN A 129 -27.25 -33.18 -11.28
N GLU A 130 -26.83 -31.91 -11.33
CA GLU A 130 -27.38 -30.94 -12.29
C GLU A 130 -27.11 -31.34 -13.74
N ARG A 131 -25.92 -31.85 -14.02
CA ARG A 131 -25.60 -32.38 -15.36
C ARG A 131 -26.48 -33.54 -15.76
N ILE A 132 -26.71 -34.50 -14.84
CA ILE A 132 -27.59 -35.63 -15.05
C ILE A 132 -29.05 -35.16 -15.25
N LEU A 133 -29.55 -34.28 -14.40
CA LEU A 133 -30.89 -33.67 -14.52
C LEU A 133 -31.06 -32.90 -15.82
N THR A 134 -30.06 -32.13 -16.21
CA THR A 134 -30.06 -31.39 -17.48
C THR A 134 -30.02 -32.34 -18.67
N GLN A 135 -29.24 -33.42 -18.57
CA GLN A 135 -29.18 -34.45 -19.62
C GLN A 135 -30.51 -35.19 -19.75
N ILE A 136 -31.14 -35.55 -18.61
CA ILE A 136 -32.46 -36.18 -18.59
C ILE A 136 -33.51 -35.20 -19.13
N GLY A 137 -33.48 -33.94 -18.71
CA GLY A 137 -34.38 -32.91 -19.21
C GLY A 137 -34.27 -32.70 -20.73
N ARG A 138 -33.05 -32.65 -21.27
CA ARG A 138 -32.83 -32.57 -22.72
C ARG A 138 -33.33 -33.83 -23.44
N GLN A 139 -33.09 -35.01 -22.86
CA GLN A 139 -33.61 -36.26 -23.45
C GLN A 139 -35.14 -36.30 -23.44
N GLN A 140 -35.77 -35.81 -22.37
CA GLN A 140 -37.22 -35.72 -22.27
C GLN A 140 -37.78 -34.71 -23.29
N GLU A 141 -37.14 -33.54 -23.42
CA GLU A 141 -37.52 -32.50 -24.38
C GLU A 141 -37.40 -33.01 -25.84
N VAL A 142 -36.28 -33.67 -26.16
CA VAL A 142 -36.06 -34.27 -27.48
C VAL A 142 -37.08 -35.38 -27.75
N LYS A 143 -37.34 -36.27 -26.78
CA LYS A 143 -38.35 -37.34 -26.93
C LYS A 143 -39.76 -36.77 -27.07
N SER A 144 -40.09 -35.71 -26.28
CA SER A 144 -41.38 -35.02 -26.38
C SER A 144 -41.54 -34.31 -27.73
N GLY A 145 -40.48 -33.62 -28.17
CA GLY A 145 -40.47 -32.98 -29.49
C GLY A 145 -40.57 -33.99 -30.63
N LEU A 146 -39.85 -35.12 -30.53
CA LEU A 146 -39.93 -36.20 -31.52
C LEU A 146 -41.31 -36.85 -31.52
N TYR A 147 -41.93 -37.06 -30.34
CA TYR A 147 -43.27 -37.60 -30.21
C TYR A 147 -44.31 -36.67 -30.85
N LEU A 148 -44.23 -35.36 -30.56
CA LEU A 148 -45.13 -34.38 -31.18
C LEU A 148 -44.91 -34.31 -32.69
N MET A 149 -43.64 -34.33 -33.14
CA MET A 149 -43.32 -34.35 -34.57
C MET A 149 -43.86 -35.64 -35.27
N LEU A 150 -43.73 -36.80 -34.61
CA LEU A 150 -44.27 -38.06 -35.15
C LEU A 150 -45.80 -38.06 -35.17
N LEU A 151 -46.46 -37.49 -34.14
CA LEU A 151 -47.91 -37.27 -34.13
C LEU A 151 -48.33 -36.34 -35.28
N GLN A 152 -47.64 -35.20 -35.42
CA GLN A 152 -47.90 -34.27 -36.51
C GLN A 152 -47.69 -34.94 -37.89
N LYS A 153 -46.60 -35.70 -38.04
CA LYS A 153 -46.34 -36.47 -39.27
C LYS A 153 -47.40 -37.58 -39.53
N ARG A 154 -47.89 -38.18 -38.45
CA ARG A 154 -48.98 -39.18 -38.58
C ARG A 154 -50.27 -38.48 -39.03
N GLU A 155 -50.60 -37.31 -38.46
CA GLU A 155 -51.76 -36.54 -38.87
C GLU A 155 -51.61 -35.97 -40.30
N GLU A 156 -50.44 -35.46 -40.65
CA GLU A 156 -50.11 -35.02 -42.01
C GLU A 156 -50.26 -36.19 -43.03
N ASN A 157 -49.73 -37.38 -42.69
CA ASN A 157 -49.89 -38.57 -43.54
C ASN A 157 -51.33 -39.04 -43.62
N SER A 158 -52.12 -38.96 -42.54
CA SER A 158 -53.54 -39.32 -42.57
C SER A 158 -54.35 -38.34 -43.41
N ILE A 159 -54.01 -37.03 -43.32
CA ILE A 159 -54.61 -35.94 -44.15
C ILE A 159 -54.16 -36.13 -45.60
N SER A 160 -52.90 -36.48 -45.85
CA SER A 160 -52.34 -36.71 -47.16
C SER A 160 -52.99 -37.96 -47.83
N LEU A 161 -53.19 -39.02 -47.02
CA LEU A 161 -53.92 -40.19 -47.47
C LEU A 161 -55.41 -39.93 -47.77
N ALA A 162 -56.02 -39.03 -46.98
CA ALA A 162 -57.42 -38.60 -47.23
C ALA A 162 -57.54 -37.63 -48.44
N ALA A 163 -56.45 -36.95 -48.75
CA ALA A 163 -56.38 -35.92 -49.82
C ALA A 163 -55.84 -36.51 -51.16
N THR A 164 -55.65 -37.84 -51.29
CA THR A 164 -55.23 -38.41 -52.55
C THR A 164 -56.38 -38.46 -53.58
N ALA A 165 -56.85 -37.25 -53.90
CA ALA A 165 -57.55 -37.04 -55.15
C ALA A 165 -56.96 -35.79 -55.79
N ASP A 166 -56.27 -36.06 -56.87
CA ASP A 166 -55.92 -35.16 -57.94
C ASP A 166 -54.51 -34.59 -58.03
N LYS A 167 -53.93 -35.03 -59.08
CA LYS A 167 -52.84 -34.54 -59.92
C LYS A 167 -52.47 -33.09 -59.67
N GLY A 168 -51.41 -32.87 -58.87
CA GLY A 168 -50.75 -31.54 -58.80
C GLY A 168 -50.19 -31.22 -60.19
N LYS A 169 -50.70 -30.20 -60.80
CA LYS A 169 -50.13 -29.58 -61.99
C LYS A 169 -48.89 -28.80 -61.57
N LEU A 170 -47.74 -29.19 -62.08
CA LEU A 170 -46.50 -28.46 -61.85
C LEU A 170 -46.66 -27.04 -62.41
N ILE A 171 -46.85 -26.06 -61.59
CA ILE A 171 -47.11 -24.66 -62.00
C ILE A 171 -45.80 -23.88 -62.17
N ASP A 172 -44.72 -24.33 -61.49
CA ASP A 172 -43.43 -23.67 -61.63
C ASP A 172 -42.26 -24.66 -61.40
N ASN A 173 -41.14 -24.45 -62.08
CA ASN A 173 -39.96 -25.23 -61.83
C ASN A 173 -39.34 -24.80 -60.50
N PRO A 174 -38.83 -25.71 -59.69
CA PRO A 174 -38.15 -25.32 -58.46
C PRO A 174 -36.94 -24.44 -58.82
N ALA A 175 -37.06 -23.14 -58.55
CA ALA A 175 -35.94 -22.22 -58.57
C ALA A 175 -35.17 -22.38 -57.27
N ILE A 176 -33.86 -22.55 -57.36
CA ILE A 176 -32.99 -22.49 -56.21
C ILE A 176 -32.94 -20.99 -55.81
N ASP A 177 -33.87 -20.63 -54.94
CA ASP A 177 -33.77 -19.32 -54.28
C ASP A 177 -32.59 -19.40 -53.29
N GLY A 178 -31.78 -18.40 -53.29
CA GLY A 178 -30.46 -18.44 -52.67
C GLY A 178 -30.44 -19.00 -51.24
N GLN A 179 -29.28 -19.24 -50.75
CA GLN A 179 -29.02 -19.84 -49.43
C GLN A 179 -29.74 -19.10 -48.30
N VAL A 180 -30.80 -19.72 -47.75
CA VAL A 180 -31.63 -19.12 -46.69
C VAL A 180 -30.92 -19.18 -45.34
N SER A 181 -30.07 -20.19 -45.13
CA SER A 181 -29.28 -20.40 -43.90
C SER A 181 -28.11 -21.36 -44.20
N PRO A 182 -26.97 -21.16 -43.56
CA PRO A 182 -26.55 -20.05 -42.69
C PRO A 182 -26.16 -18.80 -43.51
N LYS A 183 -26.62 -17.64 -43.10
CA LYS A 183 -26.17 -16.34 -43.69
C LYS A 183 -24.77 -16.01 -43.22
N SER A 184 -23.77 -16.33 -44.04
CA SER A 184 -22.34 -16.11 -43.71
C SER A 184 -22.02 -14.68 -43.30
N SER A 185 -22.73 -13.68 -43.86
CA SER A 185 -22.56 -12.29 -43.47
C SER A 185 -22.95 -12.02 -42.00
N ILE A 186 -24.02 -12.65 -41.51
CA ILE A 186 -24.47 -12.52 -40.12
C ILE A 186 -23.49 -13.23 -39.18
N ILE A 187 -23.03 -14.41 -39.57
CA ILE A 187 -22.03 -15.18 -38.79
C ILE A 187 -20.72 -14.39 -38.68
N MET A 188 -20.23 -13.80 -39.79
CA MET A 188 -19.04 -12.97 -39.79
C MET A 188 -19.23 -11.71 -38.93
N LEU A 189 -20.39 -11.07 -39.00
CA LEU A 189 -20.69 -9.89 -38.16
C LEU A 189 -20.67 -10.26 -36.67
N ILE A 190 -21.32 -11.35 -36.29
CA ILE A 190 -21.34 -11.83 -34.91
C ILE A 190 -19.93 -12.21 -34.44
N ALA A 191 -19.17 -12.92 -35.24
CA ALA A 191 -17.79 -13.30 -34.93
C ALA A 191 -16.89 -12.06 -34.75
N PHE A 192 -17.07 -11.02 -35.58
CA PHE A 192 -16.36 -9.75 -35.47
C PHE A 192 -16.72 -9.00 -34.18
N ILE A 193 -18.01 -8.91 -33.84
CA ILE A 193 -18.47 -8.28 -32.59
C ILE A 193 -17.91 -9.01 -31.36
N ILE A 194 -17.98 -10.36 -31.35
CA ILE A 194 -17.45 -11.17 -30.24
C ILE A 194 -15.92 -11.04 -30.17
N GLY A 195 -15.25 -11.02 -31.33
CA GLY A 195 -13.79 -10.85 -31.41
C GLY A 195 -13.28 -9.53 -30.84
N ILE A 196 -14.09 -8.47 -30.88
CA ILE A 196 -13.76 -7.18 -30.25
C ILE A 196 -14.26 -7.11 -28.80
N ALA A 197 -15.45 -7.65 -28.53
CA ALA A 197 -16.08 -7.55 -27.21
C ALA A 197 -15.29 -8.30 -26.13
N ILE A 198 -14.78 -9.50 -26.43
CA ILE A 198 -14.03 -10.31 -25.45
C ILE A 198 -12.74 -9.63 -25.02
N PRO A 199 -11.81 -9.20 -25.91
CA PRO A 199 -10.60 -8.49 -25.50
C PRO A 199 -10.91 -7.16 -24.78
N SER A 200 -11.93 -6.41 -25.23
CA SER A 200 -12.34 -5.17 -24.60
C SER A 200 -12.87 -5.40 -23.18
N ALA A 201 -13.66 -6.45 -22.98
CA ALA A 201 -14.16 -6.85 -21.67
C ALA A 201 -13.02 -7.27 -20.73
N ILE A 202 -12.06 -8.05 -21.24
CA ILE A 202 -10.88 -8.44 -20.46
C ILE A 202 -10.06 -7.22 -20.05
N LEU A 203 -9.79 -6.29 -20.96
CA LEU A 203 -9.08 -5.04 -20.65
C LEU A 203 -9.84 -4.19 -19.63
N TYR A 204 -11.17 -4.08 -19.77
CA TYR A 204 -12.02 -3.36 -18.82
C TYR A 204 -11.98 -3.99 -17.42
N ILE A 205 -12.06 -5.33 -17.34
CA ILE A 205 -11.96 -6.06 -16.08
C ILE A 205 -10.58 -5.85 -15.44
N LEU A 206 -9.50 -5.97 -16.21
CA LEU A 206 -8.15 -5.73 -15.71
C LEU A 206 -7.95 -4.29 -15.21
N GLN A 207 -8.57 -3.31 -15.87
CA GLN A 207 -8.53 -1.92 -15.44
C GLN A 207 -9.38 -1.67 -14.19
N PHE A 208 -10.52 -2.34 -14.05
CA PHE A 208 -11.41 -2.25 -12.88
C PHE A 208 -10.73 -2.78 -11.61
N PHE A 209 -9.90 -3.83 -11.74
CA PHE A 209 -9.14 -4.38 -10.61
C PHE A 209 -7.87 -3.60 -10.26
N ARG A 210 -7.54 -2.49 -10.95
CA ARG A 210 -6.43 -1.61 -10.58
C ARG A 210 -6.81 -0.69 -9.42
N TYR A 211 -6.75 -1.24 -8.20
CA TYR A 211 -7.03 -0.49 -6.97
C TYR A 211 -5.81 0.27 -6.43
N LYS A 212 -4.61 0.05 -6.99
CA LYS A 212 -3.37 0.73 -6.62
C LYS A 212 -3.08 1.91 -7.54
N ILE A 213 -2.29 2.85 -7.04
CA ILE A 213 -1.80 3.99 -7.81
C ILE A 213 -0.78 3.49 -8.83
N ASP A 214 -0.95 3.83 -10.11
CA ASP A 214 0.01 3.51 -11.17
C ASP A 214 1.02 4.65 -11.41
N GLY A 215 0.61 5.89 -11.15
CA GLY A 215 1.47 7.05 -11.33
C GLY A 215 0.80 8.39 -11.06
N ARG A 216 1.39 9.44 -11.65
CA ARG A 216 0.99 10.83 -11.42
C ARG A 216 -0.46 11.13 -11.82
N GLU A 217 -0.92 10.56 -12.93
CA GLU A 217 -2.27 10.80 -13.45
C GLU A 217 -3.35 10.32 -12.47
N ASP A 218 -3.12 9.16 -11.86
CA ASP A 218 -4.01 8.63 -10.83
C ASP A 218 -4.06 9.59 -9.63
N VAL A 219 -2.90 10.03 -9.14
CA VAL A 219 -2.83 10.92 -7.98
C VAL A 219 -3.49 12.27 -8.26
N VAL A 220 -3.28 12.85 -9.44
CA VAL A 220 -3.94 14.10 -9.85
C VAL A 220 -5.47 13.97 -9.86
N SER A 221 -5.99 12.79 -10.19
CA SER A 221 -7.43 12.53 -10.18
C SER A 221 -8.01 12.32 -8.77
N LEU A 222 -7.17 11.94 -7.80
CA LEU A 222 -7.58 11.57 -6.44
C LEU A 222 -7.45 12.71 -5.43
N THR A 223 -6.61 13.71 -5.69
CA THR A 223 -6.38 14.81 -4.75
C THR A 223 -6.06 16.13 -5.46
N ASN A 224 -6.44 17.23 -4.80
CA ASN A 224 -6.07 18.59 -5.20
C ASN A 224 -4.75 19.06 -4.55
N LEU A 225 -4.10 18.24 -3.75
CA LEU A 225 -2.83 18.58 -3.12
C LEU A 225 -1.72 18.73 -4.15
N PRO A 226 -0.78 19.67 -3.95
CA PRO A 226 0.33 19.84 -4.88
C PRO A 226 1.24 18.61 -4.88
N ILE A 227 1.51 18.06 -6.06
CA ILE A 227 2.46 16.97 -6.25
C ILE A 227 3.83 17.60 -6.54
N ILE A 228 4.76 17.47 -5.59
CA ILE A 228 6.04 18.16 -5.61
C ILE A 228 7.17 17.38 -6.25
N ALA A 229 7.08 16.05 -6.30
CA ALA A 229 8.08 15.22 -6.97
C ALA A 229 7.52 13.84 -7.37
N ASP A 230 8.08 13.30 -8.43
CA ASP A 230 7.94 11.93 -8.89
C ASP A 230 9.30 11.22 -8.72
N VAL A 231 9.43 10.36 -7.72
CA VAL A 231 10.69 9.67 -7.42
C VAL A 231 10.72 8.34 -8.17
N ALA A 232 11.74 8.17 -9.00
CA ALA A 232 11.90 6.97 -9.82
C ALA A 232 12.27 5.73 -8.98
N VAL A 233 11.94 4.54 -9.50
CA VAL A 233 12.53 3.30 -8.98
C VAL A 233 14.02 3.35 -9.29
N ALA A 234 14.86 3.26 -8.26
CA ALA A 234 16.27 2.98 -8.46
C ALA A 234 16.36 1.55 -9.05
N ASN A 235 16.94 1.42 -10.24
CA ASN A 235 17.14 0.13 -10.88
C ASN A 235 17.85 -0.84 -9.94
N ASP A 236 17.67 -2.15 -10.10
CA ASP A 236 18.04 -3.31 -9.27
C ASP A 236 19.39 -3.29 -8.50
N ALA A 237 20.18 -2.26 -8.68
CA ALA A 237 21.47 -2.06 -8.01
C ALA A 237 21.35 -1.52 -6.57
N VAL A 238 20.19 -1.01 -6.13
CA VAL A 238 20.03 -0.46 -4.77
C VAL A 238 19.54 -1.54 -3.80
N LYS A 239 20.25 -2.65 -3.74
CA LYS A 239 20.07 -3.68 -2.69
C LYS A 239 21.09 -3.57 -1.58
N THR A 240 21.88 -2.51 -1.55
CA THR A 240 22.93 -2.32 -0.54
C THR A 240 22.43 -1.51 0.64
N ARG A 241 23.01 -1.78 1.80
CA ARG A 241 22.90 -0.97 3.00
C ARG A 241 23.31 0.45 2.65
N GLY A 242 22.53 1.46 3.09
CA GLY A 242 22.81 2.85 2.79
C GLY A 242 22.11 3.35 1.52
N ASP A 243 20.76 3.43 1.55
CA ASP A 243 19.92 3.85 0.40
C ASP A 243 20.00 5.37 0.12
N VAL A 244 21.13 6.04 0.41
CA VAL A 244 21.33 7.43 0.01
C VAL A 244 21.80 7.46 -1.43
N VAL A 245 20.94 7.97 -2.32
CA VAL A 245 21.20 8.04 -3.78
C VAL A 245 21.63 9.43 -4.26
N VAL A 246 21.53 10.42 -3.37
CA VAL A 246 21.96 11.82 -3.64
C VAL A 246 23.39 11.99 -3.15
N HIS A 247 24.33 12.26 -4.06
CA HIS A 247 25.74 12.43 -3.76
C HIS A 247 26.30 13.73 -4.34
N GLU A 248 27.40 14.21 -3.75
CA GLU A 248 28.14 15.34 -4.29
C GLU A 248 28.82 14.94 -5.64
N ASN A 249 28.67 15.79 -6.66
CA ASN A 249 29.31 15.66 -7.98
C ASN A 249 28.83 14.50 -8.89
N LYS A 250 27.68 13.93 -8.63
CA LYS A 250 27.03 12.98 -9.55
C LYS A 250 25.75 13.61 -10.09
N ASN A 251 25.73 14.00 -11.35
CA ASN A 251 24.52 14.53 -12.02
C ASN A 251 23.59 13.38 -12.42
N SER A 252 23.09 12.65 -11.44
CA SER A 252 22.14 11.56 -11.67
C SER A 252 20.71 12.08 -11.83
N GLN A 253 19.87 11.30 -12.50
CA GLN A 253 18.45 11.59 -12.59
C GLN A 253 17.79 11.70 -11.19
N MET A 254 18.20 10.85 -10.27
CA MET A 254 17.69 10.88 -8.89
C MET A 254 18.09 12.15 -8.16
N GLU A 255 19.33 12.61 -8.35
CA GLU A 255 19.79 13.88 -7.77
C GLU A 255 18.96 15.06 -8.26
N GLU A 256 18.65 15.12 -9.57
CA GLU A 256 17.83 16.18 -10.13
C GLU A 256 16.37 16.13 -9.62
N ILE A 257 15.83 14.95 -9.42
CA ILE A 257 14.50 14.77 -8.79
C ILE A 257 14.51 15.38 -7.39
N PHE A 258 15.49 15.05 -6.54
CA PHE A 258 15.58 15.59 -5.19
C PHE A 258 15.94 17.07 -5.15
N ARG A 259 16.70 17.58 -6.12
CA ARG A 259 16.96 19.01 -6.30
C ARG A 259 15.68 19.77 -6.64
N SER A 260 14.89 19.24 -7.57
CA SER A 260 13.58 19.80 -7.92
C SER A 260 12.60 19.74 -6.74
N MET A 261 12.54 18.61 -6.03
CA MET A 261 11.70 18.45 -4.84
C MET A 261 12.07 19.47 -3.74
N ARG A 262 13.37 19.64 -3.48
CA ARG A 262 13.87 20.66 -2.55
C ARG A 262 13.38 22.06 -2.96
N THR A 263 13.53 22.42 -4.21
CA THR A 263 13.09 23.73 -4.74
C THR A 263 11.59 23.92 -4.54
N ASN A 264 10.77 22.91 -4.84
CA ASN A 264 9.32 22.97 -4.67
C ASN A 264 8.94 23.15 -3.18
N ILE A 265 9.64 22.46 -2.26
CA ILE A 265 9.42 22.63 -0.82
C ILE A 265 9.84 24.03 -0.37
N GLN A 266 10.94 24.56 -0.88
CA GLN A 266 11.36 25.94 -0.56
C GLN A 266 10.31 26.98 -0.97
N PHE A 267 9.60 26.79 -2.08
CA PHE A 267 8.48 27.64 -2.47
C PHE A 267 7.24 27.50 -1.57
N MET A 268 7.08 26.36 -0.92
CA MET A 268 5.96 26.14 0.02
C MET A 268 6.24 26.72 1.42
N LEU A 269 7.51 26.78 1.80
CA LEU A 269 7.93 27.33 3.09
C LEU A 269 7.88 28.87 3.07
N LYS A 270 7.24 29.46 4.07
CA LYS A 270 7.24 30.90 4.32
C LYS A 270 8.48 31.30 5.13
N ASP A 271 8.70 32.59 5.26
CA ASP A 271 9.76 33.12 6.14
C ASP A 271 9.64 32.52 7.54
N ASN A 272 10.76 32.08 8.09
CA ASN A 272 10.90 31.41 9.40
C ASN A 272 10.31 30.00 9.51
N GLN A 273 9.77 29.44 8.43
CA GLN A 273 9.35 28.02 8.37
C GLN A 273 10.55 27.14 7.98
N LYS A 274 10.80 26.09 8.76
CA LYS A 274 12.00 25.25 8.61
C LYS A 274 11.72 23.75 8.76
N THR A 275 10.55 23.39 9.28
CA THR A 275 10.24 22.02 9.69
C THR A 275 9.41 21.31 8.65
N ILE A 276 9.95 20.24 8.08
CA ILE A 276 9.34 19.41 7.04
C ILE A 276 9.08 18.02 7.61
N LEU A 277 7.81 17.62 7.66
CA LEU A 277 7.38 16.32 8.18
C LEU A 277 7.10 15.35 7.03
N PHE A 278 7.63 14.15 7.12
CA PHE A 278 7.35 13.06 6.18
C PHE A 278 6.45 12.01 6.81
N THR A 279 5.39 11.66 6.09
CA THR A 279 4.49 10.57 6.47
C THR A 279 3.99 9.81 5.25
N SER A 280 3.25 8.74 5.49
CA SER A 280 2.63 7.90 4.45
C SER A 280 1.38 7.22 4.99
N THR A 281 0.61 6.49 4.18
CA THR A 281 -0.53 5.73 4.70
C THR A 281 -0.10 4.43 5.36
N VAL A 282 0.82 3.69 4.71
CA VAL A 282 1.29 2.38 5.20
C VAL A 282 2.82 2.32 5.21
N SER A 283 3.35 1.30 5.86
CA SER A 283 4.79 1.06 5.86
C SER A 283 5.25 0.57 4.47
N GLY A 284 6.46 0.98 4.03
CA GLY A 284 7.03 0.53 2.76
C GLY A 284 6.78 1.48 1.58
N GLU A 285 6.15 2.62 1.77
CA GLU A 285 5.93 3.63 0.73
C GLU A 285 7.16 4.49 0.44
N GLY A 286 8.21 4.40 1.26
CA GLY A 286 9.49 5.05 1.03
C GLY A 286 9.66 6.42 1.71
N LYS A 287 8.88 6.71 2.76
CA LYS A 287 8.97 7.96 3.52
C LYS A 287 10.39 8.24 4.04
N THR A 288 11.00 7.27 4.73
CA THR A 288 12.35 7.39 5.30
C THR A 288 13.41 7.62 4.23
N PHE A 289 13.32 6.86 3.12
CA PHE A 289 14.18 7.03 1.95
C PHE A 289 14.07 8.44 1.37
N THR A 290 12.86 8.91 1.17
CA THR A 290 12.59 10.22 0.58
C THR A 290 13.04 11.35 1.52
N ALA A 291 12.78 11.23 2.83
CA ALA A 291 13.21 12.19 3.83
C ALA A 291 14.74 12.30 3.91
N ALA A 292 15.45 11.17 3.93
CA ALA A 292 16.90 11.11 4.01
C ALA A 292 17.57 11.74 2.77
N ASN A 293 17.13 11.38 1.58
CA ASN A 293 17.69 11.91 0.34
C ASN A 293 17.38 13.40 0.16
N LEU A 294 16.21 13.87 0.60
CA LEU A 294 15.92 15.29 0.63
C LEU A 294 16.83 16.03 1.62
N ALA A 295 17.10 15.47 2.80
CA ALA A 295 17.99 16.04 3.79
C ALA A 295 19.41 16.22 3.22
N VAL A 296 19.93 15.20 2.54
CA VAL A 296 21.20 15.27 1.83
C VAL A 296 21.16 16.34 0.74
N SER A 297 20.07 16.46 -0.01
CA SER A 297 19.90 17.48 -1.07
C SER A 297 19.95 18.91 -0.50
N PHE A 298 19.39 19.16 0.69
CA PHE A 298 19.52 20.45 1.38
C PHE A 298 20.94 20.68 1.91
N ALA A 299 21.56 19.65 2.48
CA ALA A 299 22.93 19.73 3.01
C ALA A 299 23.96 20.04 1.90
N LEU A 300 23.78 19.48 0.70
CA LEU A 300 24.59 19.80 -0.49
C LEU A 300 24.45 21.26 -0.95
N LEU A 301 23.35 21.93 -0.61
CA LEU A 301 23.20 23.38 -0.85
C LEU A 301 23.98 24.22 0.18
N GLY A 302 24.73 23.59 1.09
CA GLY A 302 25.46 24.28 2.17
C GLY A 302 24.59 24.69 3.37
N LYS A 303 23.35 24.20 3.45
CA LYS A 303 22.44 24.47 4.56
C LYS A 303 22.70 23.51 5.72
N LYS A 304 22.62 24.01 6.95
CA LYS A 304 22.66 23.16 8.14
C LYS A 304 21.34 22.43 8.28
N VAL A 305 21.37 21.11 8.17
CA VAL A 305 20.17 20.26 8.15
C VAL A 305 20.25 19.24 9.28
N ILE A 306 19.15 19.03 9.96
CA ILE A 306 18.99 17.88 10.84
C ILE A 306 17.87 16.98 10.35
N LEU A 307 18.15 15.69 10.31
CA LEU A 307 17.16 14.66 10.02
C LEU A 307 16.80 13.92 11.32
N VAL A 308 15.54 13.99 11.68
CA VAL A 308 15.01 13.49 12.95
C VAL A 308 14.16 12.26 12.71
N GLY A 309 14.53 11.13 13.31
CA GLY A 309 13.74 9.91 13.29
C GLY A 309 12.67 9.90 14.38
N LEU A 310 11.45 10.31 14.05
CA LEU A 310 10.28 10.27 14.94
C LEU A 310 9.33 9.09 14.66
N ASP A 311 9.72 8.14 13.81
CA ASP A 311 9.11 6.81 13.80
C ASP A 311 9.69 5.99 14.96
N ILE A 312 9.21 6.27 16.18
CA ILE A 312 9.69 5.63 17.42
C ILE A 312 9.09 4.22 17.63
N ARG A 313 8.24 3.76 16.70
CA ARG A 313 7.65 2.40 16.74
C ARG A 313 8.45 1.42 15.91
N LYS A 314 8.86 1.84 14.70
CA LYS A 314 9.64 1.02 13.76
C LYS A 314 10.76 1.86 13.15
N PRO A 315 11.76 2.27 13.94
CA PRO A 315 12.82 3.15 13.47
C PRO A 315 13.63 2.47 12.36
N ARG A 316 13.72 3.13 11.20
CA ARG A 316 14.46 2.65 10.02
C ARG A 316 15.64 3.55 9.67
N LEU A 317 15.67 4.75 10.23
CA LEU A 317 16.67 5.76 9.89
C LEU A 317 18.10 5.29 10.23
N ALA A 318 18.29 4.67 11.39
CA ALA A 318 19.59 4.12 11.80
C ALA A 318 20.09 3.03 10.82
N GLN A 319 19.19 2.19 10.32
CA GLN A 319 19.53 1.17 9.33
C GLN A 319 19.95 1.81 7.98
N LEU A 320 19.29 2.89 7.58
CA LEU A 320 19.56 3.60 6.33
C LEU A 320 20.95 4.26 6.35
N PHE A 321 21.36 4.83 7.48
CA PHE A 321 22.69 5.44 7.66
C PHE A 321 23.74 4.52 8.25
N GLU A 322 23.45 3.21 8.37
CA GLU A 322 24.36 2.18 8.91
C GLU A 322 24.86 2.47 10.34
N ILE A 323 24.01 3.09 11.15
CA ILE A 323 24.33 3.47 12.53
C ILE A 323 23.83 2.37 13.47
N ASP A 324 24.76 1.74 14.21
CA ASP A 324 24.45 0.68 15.16
C ASP A 324 23.97 1.19 16.53
N ASP A 325 24.13 2.47 16.80
CA ASP A 325 23.70 3.06 18.07
C ASP A 325 22.17 3.15 18.18
N LYS A 326 21.62 2.30 19.06
CA LYS A 326 20.20 2.28 19.40
C LYS A 326 19.89 2.87 20.78
N LYS A 327 20.92 3.33 21.50
CA LYS A 327 20.78 3.83 22.88
C LYS A 327 20.51 5.32 22.93
N HIS A 328 21.03 6.08 21.97
CA HIS A 328 20.90 7.51 21.90
C HIS A 328 19.83 7.92 20.88
N GLY A 329 19.03 8.93 21.20
CA GLY A 329 18.04 9.45 20.28
C GLY A 329 16.97 10.31 20.95
N ILE A 330 16.00 10.71 20.13
CA ILE A 330 14.98 11.69 20.53
C ILE A 330 14.10 11.18 21.68
N THR A 331 13.86 9.88 21.81
CA THR A 331 13.07 9.31 22.92
C THR A 331 13.70 9.63 24.27
N ASN A 332 15.03 9.62 24.37
CA ASN A 332 15.74 9.97 25.60
C ASN A 332 15.52 11.44 25.97
N LEU A 333 15.41 12.32 24.97
CA LEU A 333 15.15 13.75 25.16
C LEU A 333 13.69 14.01 25.56
N ILE A 334 12.74 13.34 24.88
CA ILE A 334 11.30 13.55 25.15
C ILE A 334 10.92 13.09 26.57
N VAL A 335 11.60 12.08 27.10
CA VAL A 335 11.38 11.61 28.49
C VAL A 335 11.76 12.68 29.51
N LYS A 336 12.75 13.54 29.20
CA LYS A 336 13.09 14.68 30.04
C LYS A 336 12.00 15.75 29.98
N ASN A 337 11.58 16.27 31.12
CA ASN A 337 10.51 17.28 31.15
C ASN A 337 10.93 18.64 30.53
N ASN A 338 12.20 18.98 30.60
CA ASN A 338 12.73 20.21 30.04
C ASN A 338 14.13 19.98 29.45
N PRO A 339 14.24 19.37 28.25
CA PRO A 339 15.54 19.13 27.62
C PRO A 339 16.21 20.43 27.24
N THR A 340 17.48 20.54 27.61
CA THR A 340 18.34 21.70 27.27
C THR A 340 18.96 21.51 25.89
N GLU A 341 19.51 22.59 25.32
CA GLU A 341 20.27 22.53 24.08
C GLU A 341 21.47 21.58 24.19
N GLU A 342 22.13 21.56 25.34
CA GLU A 342 23.27 20.69 25.60
C GLU A 342 22.84 19.22 25.61
N ASP A 343 21.70 18.89 26.23
CA ASP A 343 21.11 17.55 26.16
C ASP A 343 20.86 17.13 24.72
N ILE A 344 20.31 18.02 23.90
CA ILE A 344 20.01 17.76 22.51
C ILE A 344 21.31 17.48 21.73
N ARG A 345 22.34 18.29 21.91
CA ARG A 345 23.64 18.13 21.26
C ARG A 345 24.30 16.78 21.57
N THR A 346 24.11 16.24 22.77
CA THR A 346 24.65 14.91 23.14
C THR A 346 23.97 13.74 22.42
N GLN A 347 22.77 13.95 21.87
CA GLN A 347 22.02 12.92 21.15
C GLN A 347 22.15 13.04 19.62
N ILE A 348 22.77 14.10 19.13
CA ILE A 348 22.96 14.35 17.70
C ILE A 348 24.23 13.65 17.24
N ILE A 349 24.12 13.02 16.08
CA ILE A 349 25.20 12.32 15.39
C ILE A 349 25.45 13.03 14.07
N SER A 350 26.69 13.46 13.81
CA SER A 350 27.05 14.01 12.49
C SER A 350 27.09 12.92 11.44
N SER A 351 26.46 13.18 10.29
CA SER A 351 26.40 12.21 9.19
C SER A 351 27.75 12.10 8.48
N GLU A 352 28.18 10.88 8.16
CA GLU A 352 29.33 10.65 7.30
C GLU A 352 29.07 11.02 5.82
N VAL A 353 27.79 11.13 5.43
CA VAL A 353 27.39 11.44 4.04
C VAL A 353 27.68 12.90 3.68
N ASN A 354 27.45 13.85 4.58
CA ASN A 354 27.69 15.27 4.35
C ASN A 354 27.89 16.01 5.67
N LYS A 355 28.91 16.86 5.73
CA LYS A 355 29.28 17.65 6.93
C LYS A 355 28.20 18.63 7.42
N ASN A 356 27.25 18.98 6.58
CA ASN A 356 26.15 19.89 6.92
C ASN A 356 24.86 19.12 7.31
N LEU A 357 24.93 17.80 7.38
CA LEU A 357 23.82 16.93 7.76
C LEU A 357 24.10 16.29 9.11
N ASP A 358 23.26 16.57 10.07
CA ASP A 358 23.22 15.92 11.36
C ASP A 358 22.00 15.01 11.47
N LEU A 359 22.10 14.00 12.30
CA LEU A 359 21.09 12.97 12.49
C LEU A 359 20.69 12.91 13.97
N LEU A 360 19.40 12.90 14.23
CA LEU A 360 18.83 12.62 15.54
C LEU A 360 17.97 11.35 15.44
N MET A 361 18.53 10.23 15.89
CA MET A 361 17.86 8.92 15.80
C MET A 361 16.65 8.83 16.72
N ALA A 362 15.82 7.82 16.51
CA ALA A 362 14.66 7.58 17.37
C ALA A 362 15.07 7.23 18.81
N GLY A 363 16.16 6.48 18.99
CA GLY A 363 16.57 5.96 20.29
C GLY A 363 15.81 4.68 20.68
N PRO A 364 15.78 4.34 21.98
CA PRO A 364 15.08 3.16 22.47
C PRO A 364 13.59 3.24 22.22
N ILE A 365 12.97 2.11 21.83
CA ILE A 365 11.52 2.04 21.59
C ILE A 365 10.79 2.16 22.93
N PRO A 366 9.94 3.20 23.11
CA PRO A 366 9.22 3.38 24.36
C PRO A 366 8.00 2.45 24.46
N PRO A 367 7.54 2.12 25.67
CA PRO A 367 6.33 1.31 25.87
C PRO A 367 5.05 2.05 25.44
N ASN A 368 5.03 3.39 25.58
CA ASN A 368 3.87 4.24 25.27
C ASN A 368 4.23 5.32 24.23
N PRO A 369 4.37 4.97 22.94
CA PRO A 369 4.84 5.90 21.91
C PRO A 369 3.93 7.13 21.75
N THR A 370 2.62 6.94 21.72
CA THR A 370 1.64 8.03 21.50
C THR A 370 1.68 9.06 22.62
N GLU A 371 1.73 8.63 23.88
CA GLU A 371 1.79 9.52 25.03
C GLU A 371 3.12 10.28 25.06
N LEU A 372 4.19 9.65 24.60
CA LEU A 372 5.50 10.27 24.59
C LEU A 372 5.54 11.46 23.62
N VAL A 373 5.03 11.31 22.40
CA VAL A 373 5.04 12.38 21.38
C VAL A 373 4.09 13.54 21.70
N THR A 374 3.15 13.36 22.64
CA THR A 374 2.26 14.46 23.07
C THR A 374 2.90 15.40 24.09
N ARG A 375 4.04 15.02 24.69
CA ARG A 375 4.69 15.82 25.72
C ARG A 375 5.19 17.17 25.17
N THR A 376 5.13 18.18 26.01
CA THR A 376 5.65 19.52 25.71
C THR A 376 7.17 19.56 25.50
N SER A 377 7.89 18.57 26.02
CA SER A 377 9.33 18.40 25.73
C SER A 377 9.63 18.28 24.22
N LEU A 378 8.72 17.70 23.42
CA LEU A 378 8.88 17.65 21.97
C LEU A 378 8.82 19.05 21.35
N ASP A 379 7.98 19.95 21.86
CA ASP A 379 7.88 21.33 21.39
C ASP A 379 9.15 22.12 21.74
N ILE A 380 9.71 21.87 22.92
CA ILE A 380 10.98 22.49 23.36
C ILE A 380 12.13 22.02 22.48
N ILE A 381 12.22 20.69 22.21
CA ILE A 381 13.24 20.13 21.32
C ILE A 381 13.10 20.74 19.92
N SER A 382 11.88 20.78 19.38
CA SER A 382 11.61 21.36 18.06
C SER A 382 12.08 22.81 17.98
N LYS A 383 11.82 23.62 19.01
CA LYS A 383 12.27 25.01 19.07
C LYS A 383 13.79 25.10 19.01
N HIS A 384 14.51 24.36 19.86
CA HIS A 384 15.97 24.36 19.83
C HIS A 384 16.53 23.91 18.48
N LEU A 385 15.94 22.86 17.86
CA LEU A 385 16.38 22.38 16.54
C LEU A 385 16.16 23.46 15.46
N ARG A 386 15.05 24.20 15.50
CA ARG A 386 14.77 25.30 14.56
C ARG A 386 15.75 26.48 14.75
N ASP A 387 16.26 26.70 15.96
CA ASP A 387 17.24 27.73 16.22
C ASP A 387 18.64 27.32 15.75
N MET A 388 18.98 26.03 15.85
CA MET A 388 20.30 25.48 15.50
C MET A 388 20.48 25.19 14.00
N TYR A 389 19.41 24.89 13.27
CA TYR A 389 19.43 24.42 11.90
C TYR A 389 18.63 25.31 10.95
N ASP A 390 19.05 25.33 9.68
CA ASP A 390 18.29 25.97 8.60
C ASP A 390 17.05 25.16 8.23
N TYR A 391 17.15 23.81 8.27
CA TYR A 391 16.04 22.90 7.99
C TYR A 391 16.02 21.74 8.99
N VAL A 392 14.82 21.41 9.44
CA VAL A 392 14.52 20.27 10.29
C VAL A 392 13.63 19.30 9.50
N ILE A 393 14.13 18.14 9.18
CA ILE A 393 13.38 17.12 8.44
C ILE A 393 13.00 16.01 9.40
N ILE A 394 11.73 15.67 9.46
CA ILE A 394 11.18 14.72 10.42
C ILE A 394 10.61 13.51 9.68
N ASP A 395 11.19 12.34 9.90
CA ASP A 395 10.62 11.05 9.44
C ASP A 395 9.71 10.47 10.52
N THR A 396 8.43 10.29 10.20
CA THR A 396 7.42 9.80 11.16
C THR A 396 6.84 8.45 10.77
N ALA A 397 6.04 7.88 11.67
CA ALA A 397 5.25 6.67 11.38
C ALA A 397 4.16 6.95 10.33
N PRO A 398 3.66 5.93 9.61
CA PRO A 398 2.56 6.10 8.69
C PRO A 398 1.28 6.58 9.38
N VAL A 399 0.72 7.71 8.91
CA VAL A 399 -0.49 8.33 9.49
C VAL A 399 -1.74 7.45 9.35
N GLY A 400 -1.77 6.54 8.38
CA GLY A 400 -2.87 5.60 8.22
C GLY A 400 -2.86 4.44 9.22
N LEU A 401 -1.75 4.22 9.92
CA LEU A 401 -1.60 3.13 10.89
C LEU A 401 -1.64 3.61 12.34
N VAL A 402 -1.15 4.83 12.60
CA VAL A 402 -1.00 5.35 13.98
C VAL A 402 -1.29 6.85 14.04
N THR A 403 -1.76 7.30 15.19
CA THR A 403 -2.12 8.70 15.43
C THR A 403 -0.92 9.58 15.85
N ASP A 404 0.24 8.99 16.11
CA ASP A 404 1.45 9.68 16.56
C ASP A 404 1.83 10.83 15.62
N THR A 405 1.77 10.58 14.32
CA THR A 405 2.08 11.56 13.28
C THR A 405 1.18 12.79 13.33
N LEU A 406 -0.10 12.63 13.69
CA LEU A 406 -1.01 13.77 13.86
C LEU A 406 -0.59 14.64 15.05
N GLN A 407 -0.11 14.03 16.12
CA GLN A 407 0.41 14.76 17.28
C GLN A 407 1.73 15.47 16.95
N ILE A 408 2.60 14.82 16.18
CA ILE A 408 3.85 15.41 15.71
C ILE A 408 3.60 16.56 14.72
N GLY A 409 2.51 16.52 13.97
CA GLY A 409 2.11 17.55 13.00
C GLY A 409 2.10 18.97 13.57
N ARG A 410 1.87 19.16 14.89
CA ARG A 410 1.86 20.47 15.54
C ARG A 410 3.21 21.22 15.49
N ILE A 411 4.32 20.49 15.35
CA ILE A 411 5.66 21.09 15.26
C ILE A 411 6.14 21.25 13.82
N ALA A 412 5.37 20.80 12.84
CA ALA A 412 5.72 20.87 11.42
C ALA A 412 5.21 22.17 10.78
N ASP A 413 5.87 22.62 9.72
CA ASP A 413 5.46 23.74 8.87
C ASP A 413 4.88 23.26 7.55
N VAL A 414 5.43 22.17 6.99
CA VAL A 414 4.99 21.51 5.76
C VAL A 414 4.95 20.01 6.00
N THR A 415 3.95 19.35 5.46
CA THR A 415 3.81 17.89 5.51
C THR A 415 3.92 17.28 4.12
N VAL A 416 4.90 16.42 3.94
CA VAL A 416 5.11 15.63 2.73
C VAL A 416 4.47 14.26 2.91
N TYR A 417 3.40 14.03 2.20
CA TYR A 417 2.77 12.72 2.14
C TYR A 417 3.40 11.90 1.00
N VAL A 418 3.99 10.76 1.35
CA VAL A 418 4.63 9.86 0.39
C VAL A 418 3.68 8.72 0.05
N CYS A 419 3.34 8.58 -1.22
CA CYS A 419 2.68 7.40 -1.76
C CYS A 419 3.61 6.67 -2.73
N ARG A 420 3.37 5.39 -2.98
CA ARG A 420 4.22 4.58 -3.84
C ARG A 420 3.42 3.97 -4.98
N ALA A 421 3.91 4.13 -6.21
CA ALA A 421 3.37 3.50 -7.40
C ALA A 421 3.36 1.97 -7.28
N ASP A 422 2.36 1.31 -7.83
CA ASP A 422 2.10 -0.14 -7.78
C ASP A 422 1.96 -0.71 -6.34
N TYR A 423 1.89 0.15 -5.32
CA TYR A 423 1.85 -0.25 -3.91
C TYR A 423 0.70 0.39 -3.12
N THR A 424 0.61 1.72 -3.10
CA THR A 424 -0.42 2.46 -2.36
C THR A 424 -1.80 2.27 -2.98
N ALA A 425 -2.79 1.95 -2.16
CA ALA A 425 -4.17 1.85 -2.60
C ALA A 425 -4.76 3.24 -2.92
N LYS A 426 -5.55 3.35 -3.98
CA LYS A 426 -6.24 4.60 -4.36
C LYS A 426 -7.16 5.11 -3.25
N GLU A 427 -7.78 4.20 -2.52
CA GLU A 427 -8.65 4.48 -1.37
C GLU A 427 -7.94 5.25 -0.25
N SER A 428 -6.62 5.09 -0.11
CA SER A 428 -5.82 5.83 0.88
C SER A 428 -5.95 7.34 0.76
N PHE A 429 -6.27 7.85 -0.43
CA PHE A 429 -6.44 9.28 -0.66
C PHE A 429 -7.71 9.87 -0.03
N HIS A 430 -8.69 9.06 0.34
CA HIS A 430 -9.81 9.53 1.16
C HIS A 430 -9.32 10.04 2.52
N LEU A 431 -8.43 9.27 3.17
CA LEU A 431 -7.79 9.70 4.42
C LEU A 431 -6.95 10.96 4.22
N VAL A 432 -6.12 11.00 3.19
CA VAL A 432 -5.22 12.13 2.89
C VAL A 432 -6.01 13.42 2.67
N ASN A 433 -7.07 13.35 1.87
CA ASN A 433 -7.94 14.50 1.59
C ASN A 433 -8.72 14.95 2.84
N SER A 434 -9.15 14.02 3.69
CA SER A 434 -9.78 14.35 4.98
C SER A 434 -8.80 15.09 5.90
N LEU A 435 -7.56 14.58 6.04
CA LEU A 435 -6.54 15.21 6.86
C LEU A 435 -6.19 16.63 6.37
N ALA A 436 -6.15 16.83 5.05
CA ALA A 436 -5.91 18.13 4.46
C ALA A 436 -7.09 19.09 4.65
N ALA A 437 -8.32 18.62 4.41
CA ALA A 437 -9.53 19.43 4.57
C ALA A 437 -9.77 19.86 6.03
N GLU A 438 -9.43 18.98 6.98
CA GLU A 438 -9.56 19.25 8.41
C GLU A 438 -8.34 19.99 9.00
N ASN A 439 -7.34 20.34 8.17
CA ASN A 439 -6.09 20.97 8.58
C ASN A 439 -5.38 20.23 9.74
N LYS A 440 -5.49 18.90 9.79
CA LYS A 440 -4.85 18.08 10.83
C LYS A 440 -3.33 17.99 10.67
N LEU A 441 -2.86 18.19 9.45
CA LEU A 441 -1.45 18.30 9.11
C LEU A 441 -1.21 19.57 8.30
N PRO A 442 -0.16 20.36 8.62
CA PRO A 442 0.06 21.66 7.99
C PRO A 442 0.58 21.51 6.55
N ASN A 443 0.11 22.39 5.65
CA ASN A 443 0.60 22.59 4.29
C ASN A 443 0.96 21.28 3.57
N MET A 444 -0.01 20.39 3.43
CA MET A 444 0.20 19.05 2.85
C MET A 444 0.57 19.12 1.37
N CYS A 445 1.54 18.32 0.97
CA CYS A 445 1.90 18.04 -0.42
C CYS A 445 2.19 16.56 -0.62
N VAL A 446 2.23 16.13 -1.87
CA VAL A 446 2.38 14.71 -2.23
C VAL A 446 3.68 14.47 -2.96
N VAL A 447 4.35 13.37 -2.61
CA VAL A 447 5.46 12.78 -3.36
C VAL A 447 5.06 11.38 -3.81
N ILE A 448 5.26 11.08 -5.08
CA ILE A 448 5.00 9.76 -5.65
C ILE A 448 6.34 9.04 -5.76
N ASN A 449 6.51 8.00 -4.98
CA ASN A 449 7.72 7.19 -4.98
C ASN A 449 7.56 5.93 -5.84
N GLY A 450 8.65 5.39 -6.32
CA GLY A 450 8.65 4.11 -7.02
C GLY A 450 8.06 4.15 -8.43
N ILE A 451 8.20 5.26 -9.13
CA ILE A 451 7.73 5.39 -10.52
C ILE A 451 8.70 4.66 -11.45
N ASP A 452 8.19 3.69 -12.19
CA ASP A 452 8.93 2.98 -13.23
C ASP A 452 9.04 3.82 -14.50
N MET A 453 10.20 4.43 -14.68
CA MET A 453 10.48 5.28 -15.86
C MET A 453 10.56 4.48 -17.15
N SER A 454 10.77 3.18 -17.12
CA SER A 454 10.85 2.32 -18.30
C SER A 454 9.49 2.07 -18.95
N LYS A 455 8.42 2.10 -18.15
CA LYS A 455 7.03 1.92 -18.61
C LYS A 455 6.48 3.16 -19.35
N LYS A 456 7.09 4.33 -19.18
CA LYS A 456 6.68 5.58 -19.86
C LYS A 456 7.29 5.69 -21.26
N LYS A 457 6.80 4.90 -22.22
CA LYS A 457 7.21 4.93 -23.64
C LYS A 457 6.68 6.13 -24.44
N ASN A 458 5.88 7.03 -23.86
CA ASN A 458 5.36 8.22 -24.56
C ASN A 458 5.66 9.49 -23.75
N GLY A 459 6.68 10.20 -24.17
CA GLY A 459 7.01 11.61 -24.05
C GLY A 459 6.18 12.51 -23.12
N TYR A 460 6.32 12.38 -21.80
CA TYR A 460 6.08 13.50 -20.89
C TYR A 460 7.31 13.67 -20.00
N TYR A 461 8.30 14.28 -20.61
CA TYR A 461 9.47 14.83 -19.93
C TYR A 461 8.99 16.01 -19.07
N TYR A 462 9.42 16.04 -17.82
CA TYR A 462 9.36 17.13 -16.86
C TYR A 462 8.72 18.42 -17.37
N GLY A 463 7.47 18.63 -17.06
CA GLY A 463 6.79 19.90 -17.33
C GLY A 463 7.18 20.98 -16.33
N TYR A 464 8.38 21.49 -16.43
CA TYR A 464 8.67 22.87 -16.05
C TYR A 464 7.99 23.77 -17.07
N GLY A 465 6.75 24.15 -16.82
CA GLY A 465 6.10 25.09 -17.73
C GLY A 465 4.59 24.94 -17.89
N ARG A 466 3.85 24.76 -16.80
CA ARG A 466 2.40 25.01 -16.88
C ARG A 466 1.83 25.66 -15.62
N TYR A 467 2.57 26.59 -15.04
CA TYR A 467 1.99 27.65 -14.24
C TYR A 467 1.71 28.83 -15.18
N GLY A 468 0.50 28.87 -15.73
CA GLY A 468 0.11 29.98 -16.60
C GLY A 468 -1.10 29.68 -17.44
N LYS A 469 -2.23 29.26 -16.82
CA LYS A 469 -3.52 29.37 -17.53
C LYS A 469 -4.66 29.67 -16.55
N TYR A 470 -4.51 30.77 -15.84
CA TYR A 470 -5.67 31.53 -15.38
C TYR A 470 -5.71 32.83 -16.20
N GLY A 471 -6.77 32.95 -16.97
CA GLY A 471 -7.10 34.22 -17.62
C GLY A 471 -7.08 34.16 -19.14
N ARG A 472 -8.15 33.66 -19.76
CA ARG A 472 -8.71 34.32 -20.95
C ARG A 472 -10.15 33.88 -21.20
N TYR A 473 -11.06 34.69 -20.70
CA TYR A 473 -12.40 34.80 -21.21
C TYR A 473 -12.37 35.52 -22.57
N GLY A 474 -13.06 34.94 -23.55
CA GLY A 474 -13.67 35.71 -24.65
C GLY A 474 -12.85 35.78 -25.93
N ARG A 475 -13.24 35.07 -26.96
CA ARG A 475 -13.85 35.66 -28.15
C ARG A 475 -14.01 34.61 -29.26
N ASN A 476 -15.25 34.40 -29.63
CA ASN A 476 -15.65 33.77 -30.89
C ASN A 476 -15.01 34.48 -32.08
N SER A 477 -14.43 33.73 -33.00
CA SER A 477 -14.53 34.08 -34.40
C SER A 477 -14.41 32.81 -35.26
N ARG A 478 -15.47 32.59 -36.01
CA ARG A 478 -15.56 31.66 -37.12
C ARG A 478 -14.63 32.15 -38.23
N SER A 479 -13.90 31.28 -38.87
CA SER A 479 -13.54 31.47 -40.25
C SER A 479 -13.41 30.15 -40.98
N TYR A 480 -13.98 30.16 -42.16
CA TYR A 480 -14.18 29.15 -43.20
C TYR A 480 -12.91 28.65 -43.82
N GLY A 481 -12.96 27.45 -44.31
CA GLY A 481 -12.26 26.60 -45.18
C GLY A 481 -11.23 27.15 -46.15
N SER A 482 -10.31 26.27 -46.51
CA SER A 482 -9.92 26.09 -47.89
C SER A 482 -9.16 24.79 -48.12
N TYR A 483 -9.55 24.11 -49.17
CA TYR A 483 -8.91 22.97 -49.82
C TYR A 483 -7.58 23.38 -50.45
N GLY A 484 -6.62 22.46 -50.52
CA GLY A 484 -5.46 22.67 -51.38
C GLY A 484 -4.43 21.55 -51.32
N ASN A 485 -4.41 20.76 -52.34
CA ASN A 485 -3.54 19.65 -52.75
C ASN A 485 -2.05 19.91 -52.71
N SER A 486 -1.31 18.86 -52.37
CA SER A 486 -0.14 18.25 -53.07
C SER A 486 0.87 19.18 -53.74
N TYR A 487 2.15 19.01 -53.41
CA TYR A 487 3.21 18.55 -54.33
C TYR A 487 4.59 18.44 -53.63
N ASN A 488 5.34 17.45 -54.05
CA ASN A 488 6.76 17.17 -53.81
C ASN A 488 7.69 18.37 -54.05
N GLY A 489 8.77 18.45 -53.25
CA GLY A 489 9.88 19.33 -53.60
C GLY A 489 11.07 19.19 -52.67
N TYR A 490 12.12 18.60 -53.13
CA TYR A 490 13.49 18.57 -52.63
C TYR A 490 13.98 19.94 -52.14
N GLY A 491 14.71 19.93 -50.99
CA GLY A 491 15.43 21.13 -50.55
C GLY A 491 16.27 20.86 -49.31
N SER A 492 17.49 20.37 -49.54
CA SER A 492 18.59 20.35 -48.58
C SER A 492 18.92 21.78 -48.15
N TYR A 493 18.87 22.05 -46.82
CA TYR A 493 19.69 23.11 -46.23
C TYR A 493 20.30 22.59 -44.93
N THR A 494 21.59 22.42 -45.02
CA THR A 494 22.55 22.23 -43.94
C THR A 494 22.60 23.45 -43.04
N GLY A 495 22.62 23.21 -41.72
CA GLY A 495 23.22 24.12 -40.78
C GLY A 495 22.27 24.81 -39.82
N TYR A 496 21.99 24.17 -38.70
CA TYR A 496 22.09 24.79 -37.40
C TYR A 496 22.40 23.65 -36.39
N GLY A 497 23.64 23.68 -35.97
CA GLY A 497 24.19 22.69 -35.07
C GLY A 497 23.62 22.77 -33.68
N SER A 498 23.59 21.62 -33.09
CA SER A 498 23.89 21.40 -31.67
C SER A 498 22.96 21.99 -30.61
N TYR A 499 21.75 21.51 -30.56
CA TYR A 499 20.98 21.46 -29.29
C TYR A 499 20.64 20.01 -28.88
N GLY A 500 21.14 19.03 -29.60
CA GLY A 500 20.89 17.61 -29.33
C GLY A 500 21.80 16.96 -28.28
N ASN A 501 22.86 17.64 -27.82
CA ASN A 501 23.86 17.04 -26.93
C ASN A 501 23.68 17.35 -25.45
N TYR A 502 22.72 18.21 -25.08
CA TYR A 502 22.47 18.51 -23.66
C TYR A 502 21.51 17.52 -22.99
N THR A 503 20.80 16.71 -23.74
CA THR A 503 19.79 15.81 -23.21
C THR A 503 20.26 14.37 -22.97
N ASN A 504 21.41 13.97 -23.51
CA ASN A 504 21.84 12.57 -23.45
C ASN A 504 23.00 12.27 -22.50
N SER A 505 23.68 13.29 -21.95
CA SER A 505 24.86 13.05 -21.10
C SER A 505 24.61 13.26 -19.60
N HIS A 506 23.41 13.76 -19.20
CA HIS A 506 23.14 14.10 -17.81
C HIS A 506 21.91 13.41 -17.21
N TYR A 507 21.05 12.77 -18.00
CA TYR A 507 19.80 12.21 -17.52
C TYR A 507 19.54 10.84 -18.14
N GLY A 508 19.81 9.79 -17.37
CA GLY A 508 19.45 8.42 -17.77
C GLY A 508 20.46 7.72 -18.67
N ASP A 509 21.72 8.13 -18.60
CA ASP A 509 22.80 7.41 -19.26
C ASP A 509 22.92 5.99 -18.67
N LYS A 510 23.05 4.97 -19.54
CA LYS A 510 23.19 3.56 -19.11
C LYS A 510 24.44 3.32 -18.24
N ASN A 511 25.30 4.32 -18.14
CA ASN A 511 26.52 4.33 -17.32
C ASN A 511 26.43 5.24 -16.10
N ASP A 512 25.24 5.70 -15.71
CA ASP A 512 25.06 6.47 -14.48
C ASP A 512 25.36 5.59 -13.26
N ASN A 513 26.56 5.76 -12.72
CA ASN A 513 27.05 5.02 -11.55
C ASN A 513 26.35 5.38 -10.25
N SER A 514 25.50 6.43 -10.22
CA SER A 514 24.71 6.79 -9.03
C SER A 514 23.55 5.81 -8.76
N ILE A 515 23.22 4.97 -9.76
CA ILE A 515 22.21 3.92 -9.67
C ILE A 515 22.88 2.53 -9.51
N LYS A 516 24.21 2.46 -9.64
CA LYS A 516 24.99 1.26 -9.39
C LYS A 516 25.54 1.29 -7.97
N LEU A 517 24.83 0.69 -7.08
CA LEU A 517 25.35 0.19 -5.79
C LEU A 517 24.93 -1.24 -5.62
#